data_690ce81fdaf25706761c7df38a520f16
#
_entry.id   690ce81fdaf25706761c7df38a520f16
#
_cell.length_a   1.000
_cell.length_b   1.000
_cell.length_c   1.000
_cell.angle_alpha   90.00
_cell.angle_beta   90.00
_cell.angle_gamma   90.00
#
_symmetry.space_group_name_H-M   'P 1'
#
loop_
_entity.id
_entity.type
_entity.pdbx_description
1 polymer ?
#
loop_
_entity_poly.entity_id
_entity_poly.type
_entity_poly.pdbx_seq_one_letter_code
_entity_poly.pdbx_strand_id
1 'polypeptide(L)'
;MKTYLVTGGAGFIGSNFIHYMLRRNQDIHILNVDALTYAGNLENLSEYDQDPRYTFAHVDIRDKEALTQLFETYHPDYVVNFAAESHVDRSIEDPGAFADTNVMGTVALLSVAESFWNHGQGSYGDHRYLQ
;
A
#
# COMPACT_ATOMS: atom_id res chain seq x y z
N MET A 1 -15.18 11.30 2.04
CA MET A 1 -13.72 11.20 1.90
C MET A 1 -13.33 9.80 1.46
N LYS A 2 -12.55 9.68 0.41
CA LYS A 2 -12.08 8.38 -0.06
C LYS A 2 -10.72 8.05 0.57
N THR A 3 -10.54 6.80 0.95
CA THR A 3 -9.28 6.33 1.52
C THR A 3 -8.53 5.48 0.51
N TYR A 4 -7.29 5.86 0.27
CA TYR A 4 -6.36 5.12 -0.61
C TYR A 4 -5.36 4.38 0.25
N LEU A 5 -5.33 3.06 0.15
CA LEU A 5 -4.27 2.26 0.74
C LEU A 5 -3.16 2.16 -0.29
N VAL A 6 -2.02 2.76 0.02
CA VAL A 6 -0.85 2.78 -0.88
C VAL A 6 0.24 1.93 -0.27
N THR A 7 0.66 0.89 -0.94
CA THR A 7 1.76 0.07 -0.46
C THR A 7 3.06 0.49 -1.15
N GLY A 8 4.17 0.41 -0.41
CA GLY A 8 5.45 0.85 -0.94
C GLY A 8 5.54 2.36 -1.10
N GLY A 9 4.76 3.11 -0.32
CA GLY A 9 4.71 4.56 -0.41
C GLY A 9 5.96 5.27 0.08
N ALA A 10 6.85 4.57 0.79
CA ALA A 10 8.13 5.15 1.20
C ALA A 10 9.21 5.03 0.12
N GLY A 11 8.97 4.28 -0.96
CA GLY A 11 9.87 4.18 -2.09
C GLY A 11 9.77 5.39 -3.00
N PHE A 12 10.62 5.44 -4.04
CA PHE A 12 10.70 6.61 -4.92
C PHE A 12 9.39 6.87 -5.66
N ILE A 13 8.85 5.86 -6.34
CA ILE A 13 7.63 6.03 -7.13
C ILE A 13 6.42 6.23 -6.23
N GLY A 14 6.32 5.42 -5.17
CA GLY A 14 5.19 5.51 -4.24
C GLY A 14 5.14 6.84 -3.51
N SER A 15 6.28 7.38 -3.07
CA SER A 15 6.32 8.67 -2.38
C SER A 15 5.91 9.80 -3.31
N ASN A 16 6.35 9.77 -4.57
CA ASN A 16 5.93 10.76 -5.55
C ASN A 16 4.44 10.70 -5.84
N PHE A 17 3.86 9.51 -5.87
CA PHE A 17 2.42 9.34 -6.02
C PHE A 17 1.67 9.98 -4.84
N ILE A 18 2.14 9.75 -3.61
CA ILE A 18 1.50 10.31 -2.42
C ILE A 18 1.58 11.84 -2.45
N HIS A 19 2.75 12.41 -2.79
CA HIS A 19 2.89 13.86 -2.95
C HIS A 19 1.88 14.40 -3.96
N TYR A 20 1.79 13.76 -5.11
CA TYR A 20 0.87 14.17 -6.17
C TYR A 20 -0.58 14.19 -5.66
N MET A 21 -1.00 13.12 -5.00
CA MET A 21 -2.38 12.99 -4.55
C MET A 21 -2.72 14.00 -3.47
N LEU A 22 -1.86 14.19 -2.48
CA LEU A 22 -2.14 15.09 -1.36
C LEU A 22 -2.08 16.57 -1.77
N ARG A 23 -1.28 16.90 -2.77
CA ARG A 23 -1.21 18.29 -3.27
C ARG A 23 -2.44 18.67 -4.11
N ARG A 24 -3.08 17.70 -4.73
CA ARG A 24 -4.19 17.96 -5.65
C ARG A 24 -5.57 17.70 -5.06
N ASN A 25 -5.66 17.00 -3.94
CA ASN A 25 -6.94 16.59 -3.36
C ASN A 25 -7.01 16.99 -1.90
N GLN A 26 -8.10 17.66 -1.53
CA GLN A 26 -8.34 18.06 -0.15
C GLN A 26 -9.18 17.04 0.61
N ASP A 27 -9.93 16.20 -0.09
CA ASP A 27 -10.92 15.32 0.50
C ASP A 27 -10.57 13.85 0.29
N ILE A 28 -9.31 13.50 0.62
CA ILE A 28 -8.84 12.11 0.57
C ILE A 28 -8.03 11.81 1.83
N HIS A 29 -7.92 10.51 2.12
CA HIS A 29 -7.03 10.01 3.16
C HIS A 29 -6.09 8.99 2.52
N ILE A 30 -4.79 9.15 2.75
CA ILE A 30 -3.75 8.22 2.27
C ILE A 30 -3.29 7.38 3.45
N LEU A 31 -3.47 6.09 3.36
CA LEU A 31 -2.90 5.12 4.28
C LEU A 31 -1.68 4.51 3.60
N ASN A 32 -0.49 4.94 4.01
CA ASN A 32 0.77 4.45 3.45
C ASN A 32 1.23 3.22 4.21
N VAL A 33 1.30 2.09 3.53
CA VAL A 33 1.70 0.81 4.11
C VAL A 33 3.05 0.41 3.52
N ASP A 34 4.08 0.32 4.36
CA ASP A 34 5.42 0.01 3.89
C ASP A 34 6.18 -0.77 4.94
N ALA A 35 6.89 -1.80 4.52
CA ALA A 35 7.74 -2.58 5.41
C ALA A 35 9.08 -1.89 5.69
N LEU A 36 9.38 -0.78 5.00
CA LEU A 36 10.64 -0.05 5.11
C LEU A 36 11.85 -0.95 4.85
N THR A 37 11.77 -1.71 3.77
CA THR A 37 12.91 -2.49 3.32
C THR A 37 13.98 -1.55 2.76
N TYR A 38 15.05 -2.10 2.20
CA TYR A 38 16.19 -1.30 1.76
C TYR A 38 15.84 -0.15 0.80
N ALA A 39 14.69 -0.22 0.11
CA ALA A 39 14.25 0.82 -0.81
C ALA A 39 13.37 1.88 -0.15
N GLY A 40 12.92 1.66 1.09
CA GLY A 40 11.97 2.56 1.75
C GLY A 40 12.68 3.71 2.47
N ASN A 41 12.09 4.91 2.39
CA ASN A 41 12.62 6.09 3.06
C ASN A 41 11.48 7.04 3.44
N LEU A 42 11.16 7.09 4.75
CA LEU A 42 10.07 7.93 5.25
C LEU A 42 10.39 9.44 5.20
N GLU A 43 11.66 9.81 5.07
CA GLU A 43 12.02 11.23 4.98
C GLU A 43 11.36 11.90 3.77
N ASN A 44 11.11 11.14 2.71
CA ASN A 44 10.43 11.66 1.52
C ASN A 44 9.04 12.19 1.80
N LEU A 45 8.43 11.77 2.91
CA LEU A 45 7.05 12.12 3.26
C LEU A 45 6.95 12.81 4.61
N SER A 46 8.05 13.27 5.18
CA SER A 46 8.08 13.87 6.52
C SER A 46 7.19 15.12 6.61
N GLU A 47 6.98 15.83 5.52
CA GLU A 47 6.11 17.02 5.50
C GLU A 47 4.65 16.69 5.84
N TYR A 48 4.25 15.43 5.75
CA TYR A 48 2.88 14.99 6.03
C TYR A 48 2.71 14.36 7.40
N ASP A 49 3.74 14.33 8.24
CA ASP A 49 3.68 13.65 9.54
C ASP A 49 2.55 14.17 10.43
N GLN A 50 2.20 15.45 10.30
CA GLN A 50 1.13 16.06 11.07
C GLN A 50 -0.15 16.29 10.27
N ASP A 51 -0.20 15.82 9.03
CA ASP A 51 -1.36 16.02 8.17
C ASP A 51 -2.41 14.95 8.47
N PRO A 52 -3.65 15.34 8.86
CA PRO A 52 -4.70 14.36 9.17
C PRO A 52 -5.13 13.51 7.97
N ARG A 53 -4.77 13.91 6.76
CA ARG A 53 -5.07 13.14 5.54
C ARG A 53 -4.05 12.04 5.27
N TYR A 54 -3.01 11.93 6.09
CA TYR A 54 -1.92 10.98 5.89
C TYR A 54 -1.69 10.13 7.13
N THR A 55 -1.63 8.82 6.95
CA THR A 55 -1.30 7.87 8.01
C THR A 55 -0.26 6.88 7.49
N PHE A 56 0.75 6.60 8.30
CA PHE A 56 1.74 5.59 7.97
C PHE A 56 1.52 4.34 8.82
N ALA A 57 1.58 3.18 8.18
CA ALA A 57 1.54 1.89 8.85
C ALA A 57 2.77 1.07 8.43
N HIS A 58 3.60 0.71 9.41
CA HIS A 58 4.79 -0.11 9.17
C HIS A 58 4.35 -1.58 9.13
N VAL A 59 3.97 -2.05 7.96
CA VAL A 59 3.43 -3.39 7.75
C VAL A 59 3.99 -3.97 6.46
N ASP A 60 4.38 -5.24 6.51
CA ASP A 60 4.76 -6.00 5.32
C ASP A 60 3.49 -6.53 4.66
N ILE A 61 3.33 -6.33 3.34
CA ILE A 61 2.13 -6.79 2.64
C ILE A 61 1.95 -8.31 2.66
N ARG A 62 2.99 -9.07 3.03
CA ARG A 62 2.87 -10.51 3.23
C ARG A 62 2.18 -10.87 4.55
N ASP A 63 2.03 -9.91 5.45
CA ASP A 63 1.37 -10.11 6.75
C ASP A 63 -0.13 -9.91 6.59
N LYS A 64 -0.84 -10.98 6.26
CA LYS A 64 -2.26 -10.94 5.97
C LYS A 64 -3.08 -10.51 7.18
N GLU A 65 -2.68 -10.91 8.38
CA GLU A 65 -3.40 -10.54 9.60
C GLU A 65 -3.33 -9.03 9.85
N ALA A 66 -2.13 -8.45 9.70
CA ALA A 66 -1.96 -7.01 9.87
C ALA A 66 -2.73 -6.23 8.80
N LEU A 67 -2.74 -6.71 7.55
CA LEU A 67 -3.53 -6.10 6.49
C LEU A 67 -5.02 -6.14 6.80
N THR A 68 -5.51 -7.26 7.33
CA THR A 68 -6.90 -7.39 7.72
C THR A 68 -7.28 -6.34 8.76
N GLN A 69 -6.42 -6.12 9.76
CA GLN A 69 -6.65 -5.10 10.78
C GLN A 69 -6.70 -3.70 10.19
N LEU A 70 -5.85 -3.40 9.21
CA LEU A 70 -5.86 -2.11 8.55
C LEU A 70 -7.15 -1.89 7.77
N PHE A 71 -7.64 -2.90 7.07
CA PHE A 71 -8.90 -2.80 6.35
C PHE A 71 -10.08 -2.61 7.31
N GLU A 72 -10.07 -3.30 8.44
CA GLU A 72 -11.12 -3.15 9.46
C GLU A 72 -11.12 -1.75 10.08
N THR A 73 -9.96 -1.15 10.25
CA THR A 73 -9.83 0.16 10.89
C THR A 73 -10.11 1.31 9.93
N TYR A 74 -9.59 1.23 8.70
CA TYR A 74 -9.59 2.37 7.79
C TYR A 74 -10.56 2.23 6.61
N HIS A 75 -11.04 1.03 6.32
CA HIS A 75 -11.98 0.76 5.23
C HIS A 75 -11.54 1.38 3.90
N PRO A 76 -10.36 0.98 3.36
CA PRO A 76 -9.86 1.59 2.13
C PRO A 76 -10.85 1.42 0.97
N ASP A 77 -10.99 2.47 0.18
CA ASP A 77 -11.81 2.46 -1.03
C ASP A 77 -11.00 2.02 -2.24
N TYR A 78 -9.72 2.37 -2.27
CA TYR A 78 -8.82 2.06 -3.38
C TYR A 78 -7.51 1.52 -2.84
N VAL A 79 -6.89 0.62 -3.58
CA VAL A 79 -5.56 0.09 -3.27
C VAL A 79 -4.63 0.34 -4.45
N VAL A 80 -3.48 0.95 -4.18
CA VAL A 80 -2.42 1.15 -5.18
C VAL A 80 -1.17 0.48 -4.64
N ASN A 81 -0.72 -0.56 -5.33
CA ASN A 81 0.36 -1.42 -4.85
C ASN A 81 1.68 -1.11 -5.56
N PHE A 82 2.57 -0.40 -4.85
CA PHE A 82 3.95 -0.16 -5.29
C PHE A 82 4.95 -1.04 -4.52
N ALA A 83 4.48 -1.86 -3.58
CA ALA A 83 5.35 -2.68 -2.75
C ALA A 83 5.87 -3.88 -3.54
N ALA A 84 7.04 -3.74 -4.12
CA ALA A 84 7.71 -4.80 -4.86
C ALA A 84 9.22 -4.64 -4.71
N GLU A 85 9.94 -5.76 -4.72
CA GLU A 85 11.39 -5.73 -4.82
C GLU A 85 11.75 -5.44 -6.27
N SER A 86 12.14 -4.20 -6.55
CA SER A 86 12.43 -3.75 -7.91
C SER A 86 13.91 -3.53 -8.18
N HIS A 87 14.76 -3.68 -7.18
CA HIS A 87 16.19 -3.47 -7.30
C HIS A 87 16.85 -4.71 -7.88
N VAL A 88 17.43 -4.60 -9.08
CA VAL A 88 17.96 -5.74 -9.82
C VAL A 88 19.07 -6.47 -9.05
N ASP A 89 20.00 -5.73 -8.46
CA ASP A 89 21.10 -6.32 -7.70
C ASP A 89 20.59 -7.16 -6.53
N ARG A 90 19.53 -6.69 -5.86
CA ARG A 90 18.94 -7.39 -4.75
C ARG A 90 18.26 -8.68 -5.21
N SER A 91 17.60 -8.68 -6.35
CA SER A 91 16.95 -9.87 -6.89
C SER A 91 17.96 -10.94 -7.29
N ILE A 92 19.16 -10.54 -7.71
CA ILE A 92 20.24 -11.48 -8.03
C ILE A 92 20.79 -12.11 -6.75
N GLU A 93 20.96 -11.32 -5.69
CA GLU A 93 21.50 -11.82 -4.41
C GLU A 93 20.52 -12.73 -3.68
N ASP A 94 19.22 -12.39 -3.74
CA ASP A 94 18.18 -13.15 -3.03
C ASP A 94 16.92 -13.23 -3.87
N PRO A 95 16.90 -14.12 -4.86
CA PRO A 95 15.71 -14.26 -5.72
C PRO A 95 14.48 -14.79 -4.97
N GLY A 96 14.68 -15.52 -3.87
CA GLY A 96 13.55 -16.00 -3.06
C GLY A 96 12.81 -14.85 -2.39
N ALA A 97 13.54 -13.90 -1.79
CA ALA A 97 12.92 -12.72 -1.17
C ALA A 97 12.19 -11.86 -2.21
N PHE A 98 12.78 -11.71 -3.40
CA PHE A 98 12.15 -10.97 -4.48
C PHE A 98 10.82 -11.61 -4.89
N ALA A 99 10.79 -12.94 -5.07
CA ALA A 99 9.59 -13.66 -5.43
C ALA A 99 8.53 -13.57 -4.34
N ASP A 100 8.92 -13.71 -3.06
CA ASP A 100 8.00 -13.61 -1.93
C ASP A 100 7.29 -12.26 -1.93
N THR A 101 8.03 -11.15 -2.04
CA THR A 101 7.44 -9.83 -1.99
C THR A 101 6.51 -9.60 -3.18
N ASN A 102 6.93 -9.98 -4.38
CA ASN A 102 6.16 -9.70 -5.58
C ASN A 102 4.96 -10.63 -5.77
N VAL A 103 5.05 -11.87 -5.31
CA VAL A 103 4.00 -12.86 -5.51
C VAL A 103 3.16 -13.02 -4.25
N MET A 104 3.78 -13.40 -3.14
CA MET A 104 3.02 -13.72 -1.91
C MET A 104 2.40 -12.47 -1.29
N GLY A 105 3.12 -11.34 -1.33
CA GLY A 105 2.58 -10.07 -0.84
C GLY A 105 1.37 -9.62 -1.64
N THR A 106 1.45 -9.70 -2.96
CA THR A 106 0.33 -9.34 -3.83
C THR A 106 -0.88 -10.25 -3.60
N VAL A 107 -0.65 -11.55 -3.46
CA VAL A 107 -1.73 -12.51 -3.18
C VAL A 107 -2.40 -12.18 -1.85
N ALA A 108 -1.63 -11.90 -0.80
CA ALA A 108 -2.19 -11.56 0.51
C ALA A 108 -3.02 -10.29 0.43
N LEU A 109 -2.51 -9.24 -0.23
CA LEU A 109 -3.20 -7.96 -0.35
C LEU A 109 -4.49 -8.09 -1.14
N LEU A 110 -4.46 -8.77 -2.28
CA LEU A 110 -5.65 -9.01 -3.09
C LEU A 110 -6.70 -9.81 -2.33
N SER A 111 -6.27 -10.84 -1.59
CA SER A 111 -7.16 -11.68 -0.82
C SER A 111 -7.90 -10.88 0.26
N VAL A 112 -7.18 -10.02 0.98
CA VAL A 112 -7.79 -9.18 2.01
C VAL A 112 -8.74 -8.17 1.38
N ALA A 113 -8.31 -7.50 0.32
CA ALA A 113 -9.16 -6.52 -0.36
C ALA A 113 -10.45 -7.17 -0.87
N GLU A 114 -10.34 -8.35 -1.48
CA GLU A 114 -11.51 -9.08 -1.96
C GLU A 114 -12.49 -9.38 -0.83
N SER A 115 -11.98 -9.84 0.32
CA SER A 115 -12.86 -10.21 1.43
C SER A 115 -13.65 -9.02 1.99
N PHE A 116 -13.06 -7.82 1.95
CA PHE A 116 -13.74 -6.61 2.44
C PHE A 116 -14.62 -5.92 1.39
N TRP A 117 -14.25 -6.03 0.11
CA TRP A 117 -14.96 -5.32 -0.96
C TRP A 117 -16.06 -6.13 -1.63
N ASN A 118 -16.08 -7.44 -1.42
CA ASN A 118 -17.05 -8.32 -2.07
C ASN A 118 -18.42 -8.16 -1.40
N HIS A 119 -19.34 -7.54 -2.13
CA HIS A 119 -20.71 -7.32 -1.66
C HIS A 119 -21.66 -8.44 -2.10
N GLY A 120 -21.13 -9.62 -2.41
CA GLY A 120 -21.89 -10.75 -2.91
C GLY A 120 -22.04 -10.71 -4.42
N GLN A 121 -22.27 -11.88 -5.04
CA GLN A 121 -22.48 -12.01 -6.48
C GLN A 121 -21.32 -11.42 -7.32
N GLY A 122 -20.13 -11.30 -6.73
CA GLY A 122 -18.97 -10.75 -7.44
C GLY A 122 -18.95 -9.24 -7.61
N SER A 123 -19.81 -8.51 -6.91
CA SER A 123 -19.85 -7.05 -6.99
C SER A 123 -18.87 -6.43 -5.99
N TYR A 124 -18.05 -5.50 -6.46
CA TYR A 124 -17.06 -4.79 -5.65
C TYR A 124 -17.38 -3.30 -5.47
N GLY A 125 -18.50 -2.83 -6.01
CA GLY A 125 -18.89 -1.44 -5.88
C GLY A 125 -17.93 -0.49 -6.58
N ASP A 126 -17.61 0.64 -5.90
CA ASP A 126 -16.69 1.65 -6.43
C ASP A 126 -15.22 1.40 -6.09
N HIS A 127 -14.89 0.25 -5.56
CA HIS A 127 -13.53 -0.08 -5.15
C HIS A 127 -12.66 -0.42 -6.35
N ARG A 128 -11.37 -0.08 -6.24
CA ARG A 128 -10.39 -0.32 -7.30
C ARG A 128 -9.07 -0.77 -6.72
N TYR A 129 -8.42 -1.68 -7.42
CA TYR A 129 -7.07 -2.14 -7.11
C TYR A 129 -6.18 -1.83 -8.31
N LEU A 130 -5.04 -1.17 -8.07
CA LEU A 130 -4.04 -0.87 -9.09
C LEU A 130 -2.71 -1.45 -8.66
N GLN A 131 -2.13 -2.22 -9.55
CA GLN A 131 -0.83 -2.84 -9.32
C GLN A 131 0.30 -2.00 -9.91
#